data_d9d38cd35e00bce20efc654ab35f3529
#
_entry.id   d9d38cd35e00bce20efc654ab35f3529
#
_cell.length_a   1.000
_cell.length_b   1.000
_cell.length_c   1.000
_cell.angle_alpha   90.00
_cell.angle_beta   90.00
_cell.angle_gamma   90.00
#
_symmetry.space_group_name_H-M   'P 1'
#
loop_
_entity.id
_entity.type
_entity.pdbx_description
1 polymer ?
#
loop_
_entity_poly.entity_id
_entity_poly.type
_entity_poly.pdbx_seq_one_letter_code
_entity_poly.pdbx_strand_id
1 'polypeptide(L)'
;MGKGSSLLATLALVIGLGVGSFVIYEHFILIPPTTPDAPPENQWFDTASGTYYVLSGNAWNTIAAIKFDFNVSSGQTVHFLLIGVINFDDSSTPSSYVEVKLKIAGIILFYPSIYVRRYNLDSTEGLRMSVSLQHYDTTMTSGNYSIEIVLRGDSTADSARDFSLFVQTFN
;
A
#
# COMPACT_ATOMS: atom_id res chain seq x y z
N MET A 1 -0.07 10.77 53.67
CA MET A 1 -0.03 10.51 52.21
C MET A 1 -0.79 9.25 51.93
N GLY A 2 -1.87 9.35 51.19
CA GLY A 2 -2.99 8.47 51.32
C GLY A 2 -2.87 7.15 50.57
N LYS A 3 -3.32 6.10 51.24
CA LYS A 3 -3.55 4.75 50.67
C LYS A 3 -4.51 4.74 49.47
N GLY A 4 -5.25 5.83 49.22
CA GLY A 4 -6.18 5.96 48.09
C GLY A 4 -5.49 6.22 46.75
N SER A 5 -4.35 6.90 46.73
CA SER A 5 -3.64 7.20 45.44
C SER A 5 -3.01 5.95 44.84
N SER A 6 -2.54 5.01 45.68
CA SER A 6 -1.97 3.74 45.24
C SER A 6 -3.05 2.83 44.64
N LEU A 7 -4.24 2.80 45.22
CA LEU A 7 -5.34 1.97 44.72
C LEU A 7 -5.87 2.46 43.36
N LEU A 8 -6.00 3.78 43.18
CA LEU A 8 -6.37 4.40 41.90
C LEU A 8 -5.32 4.15 40.81
N ALA A 9 -4.04 4.25 41.13
CA ALA A 9 -2.96 3.96 40.19
C ALA A 9 -2.94 2.48 39.75
N THR A 10 -3.16 1.57 40.69
CA THR A 10 -3.24 0.13 40.39
C THR A 10 -4.46 -0.18 39.53
N LEU A 11 -5.63 0.43 39.83
CA LEU A 11 -6.84 0.25 39.03
C LEU A 11 -6.67 0.78 37.61
N ALA A 12 -6.06 1.95 37.44
CA ALA A 12 -5.79 2.52 36.12
C ALA A 12 -4.81 1.64 35.31
N LEU A 13 -3.81 1.06 35.94
CA LEU A 13 -2.86 0.14 35.31
C LEU A 13 -3.57 -1.16 34.83
N VAL A 14 -4.42 -1.73 35.67
CA VAL A 14 -5.16 -2.97 35.34
C VAL A 14 -6.13 -2.72 34.18
N ILE A 15 -6.85 -1.60 34.20
CA ILE A 15 -7.75 -1.22 33.11
C ILE A 15 -6.94 -0.95 31.82
N GLY A 16 -5.82 -0.23 31.91
CA GLY A 16 -4.97 0.07 30.75
C GLY A 16 -4.37 -1.19 30.11
N LEU A 17 -3.91 -2.14 30.92
CA LEU A 17 -3.43 -3.44 30.43
C LEU A 17 -4.57 -4.29 29.86
N GLY A 18 -5.74 -4.29 30.49
CA GLY A 18 -6.91 -5.04 30.01
C GLY A 18 -7.39 -4.53 28.65
N VAL A 19 -7.55 -3.22 28.50
CA VAL A 19 -7.99 -2.60 27.24
C VAL A 19 -6.92 -2.75 26.16
N GLY A 20 -5.65 -2.54 26.50
CA GLY A 20 -4.53 -2.74 25.55
C GLY A 20 -4.44 -4.18 25.06
N SER A 21 -4.58 -5.16 25.95
CA SER A 21 -4.57 -6.58 25.59
C SER A 21 -5.77 -6.96 24.73
N PHE A 22 -6.95 -6.39 25.00
CA PHE A 22 -8.16 -6.63 24.22
C PHE A 22 -8.05 -6.06 22.81
N VAL A 23 -7.52 -4.84 22.65
CA VAL A 23 -7.27 -4.23 21.34
C VAL A 23 -6.25 -5.03 20.52
N ILE A 24 -5.17 -5.50 21.16
CA ILE A 24 -4.19 -6.36 20.51
C ILE A 24 -4.84 -7.70 20.12
N TYR A 25 -5.61 -8.29 21.00
CA TYR A 25 -6.30 -9.55 20.74
C TYR A 25 -7.31 -9.43 19.59
N GLU A 26 -8.18 -8.40 19.60
CA GLU A 26 -9.12 -8.18 18.48
C GLU A 26 -8.39 -7.87 17.16
N HIS A 27 -7.35 -7.04 17.21
CA HIS A 27 -6.70 -6.58 15.97
C HIS A 27 -5.74 -7.60 15.36
N PHE A 28 -5.10 -8.43 16.18
CA PHE A 28 -4.10 -9.38 15.70
C PHE A 28 -4.51 -10.87 15.80
N ILE A 29 -5.52 -11.19 16.58
CA ILE A 29 -5.91 -12.60 16.79
C ILE A 29 -7.32 -12.90 16.27
N LEU A 30 -8.28 -11.96 16.42
CA LEU A 30 -9.66 -12.15 15.94
C LEU A 30 -9.90 -11.71 14.49
N ILE A 31 -9.01 -10.87 13.93
CA ILE A 31 -8.98 -10.66 12.50
C ILE A 31 -7.82 -11.53 11.99
N PRO A 32 -8.06 -12.81 11.67
CA PRO A 32 -7.02 -13.55 10.97
C PRO A 32 -6.72 -12.77 9.70
N PRO A 33 -5.44 -12.58 9.36
CA PRO A 33 -5.12 -12.09 8.05
C PRO A 33 -5.91 -12.95 7.07
N THR A 34 -6.65 -12.33 6.17
CA THR A 34 -7.37 -13.03 5.08
C THR A 34 -6.36 -13.61 4.07
N THR A 35 -5.23 -14.09 4.58
CA THR A 35 -4.26 -14.82 3.80
C THR A 35 -4.80 -16.21 3.61
N PRO A 36 -4.85 -16.72 2.40
CA PRO A 36 -5.15 -18.12 2.17
C PRO A 36 -4.25 -18.99 3.04
N ASP A 37 -4.81 -19.94 3.79
CA ASP A 37 -4.06 -20.89 4.64
C ASP A 37 -3.14 -21.82 3.81
N ALA A 38 -3.38 -21.89 2.51
CA ALA A 38 -2.57 -22.65 1.59
C ALA A 38 -1.34 -21.86 1.12
N PRO A 39 -0.17 -22.51 0.94
CA PRO A 39 0.96 -21.87 0.30
C PRO A 39 0.57 -21.44 -1.13
N PRO A 40 1.15 -20.32 -1.64
CA PRO A 40 0.87 -19.88 -2.99
C PRO A 40 1.32 -20.94 -4.01
N GLU A 41 0.50 -21.19 -5.02
CA GLU A 41 0.85 -22.14 -6.09
C GLU A 41 1.88 -21.54 -7.04
N ASN A 42 1.71 -20.26 -7.39
CA ASN A 42 2.64 -19.55 -8.24
C ASN A 42 2.92 -18.16 -7.66
N GLN A 43 4.12 -17.69 -7.92
CA GLN A 43 4.59 -16.39 -7.46
C GLN A 43 5.35 -15.68 -8.58
N TRP A 44 5.08 -14.41 -8.76
CA TRP A 44 5.80 -13.51 -9.65
C TRP A 44 6.25 -12.31 -8.85
N PHE A 45 7.42 -11.81 -9.17
CA PHE A 45 8.02 -10.71 -8.45
C PHE A 45 8.89 -9.87 -9.36
N ASP A 46 8.78 -8.56 -9.24
CA ASP A 46 9.66 -7.62 -9.92
C ASP A 46 9.93 -6.39 -9.05
N THR A 47 11.07 -5.75 -9.26
CA THR A 47 11.51 -4.57 -8.53
C THR A 47 12.04 -3.48 -9.47
N ALA A 48 11.79 -2.24 -9.09
CA ALA A 48 12.34 -1.08 -9.77
C ALA A 48 12.93 -0.08 -8.79
N SER A 49 14.23 0.10 -8.83
CA SER A 49 14.98 1.03 -7.96
C SER A 49 15.11 2.45 -8.53
N GLY A 50 14.47 2.75 -9.65
CA GLY A 50 14.52 4.07 -10.28
C GLY A 50 13.63 5.10 -9.60
N THR A 51 13.84 6.39 -9.93
CA THR A 51 12.94 7.48 -9.58
C THR A 51 12.02 7.78 -10.77
N TYR A 52 10.73 7.81 -10.53
CA TYR A 52 9.67 8.01 -11.53
C TYR A 52 8.89 9.27 -11.17
N TYR A 53 9.05 10.30 -12.00
CA TYR A 53 8.38 11.58 -11.76
C TYR A 53 6.95 11.57 -12.23
N VAL A 54 6.12 12.33 -11.52
CA VAL A 54 4.77 12.62 -11.94
C VAL A 54 4.79 13.43 -13.24
N LEU A 55 3.95 13.07 -14.21
CA LEU A 55 3.79 13.88 -15.42
C LEU A 55 2.84 15.06 -15.19
N SER A 56 3.08 16.14 -15.92
CA SER A 56 2.19 17.30 -15.89
C SER A 56 0.77 16.96 -16.36
N GLY A 57 -0.22 17.68 -15.81
CA GLY A 57 -1.61 17.56 -16.25
C GLY A 57 -2.38 16.34 -15.74
N ASN A 58 -1.98 15.77 -14.61
CA ASN A 58 -2.65 14.61 -14.01
C ASN A 58 -2.73 13.35 -14.90
N ALA A 59 -1.86 13.25 -15.90
CA ALA A 59 -1.82 12.09 -16.76
C ALA A 59 -1.24 10.86 -16.03
N TRP A 60 -1.78 9.68 -16.33
CA TRP A 60 -1.20 8.44 -15.86
C TRP A 60 0.12 8.16 -16.56
N ASN A 61 1.16 7.93 -15.78
CA ASN A 61 2.48 7.52 -16.24
C ASN A 61 2.71 6.06 -15.86
N THR A 62 3.12 5.22 -16.79
CA THR A 62 3.49 3.83 -16.53
C THR A 62 4.92 3.76 -16.02
N ILE A 63 5.13 3.04 -14.93
CA ILE A 63 6.47 2.66 -14.45
C ILE A 63 6.93 1.46 -15.27
N ALA A 64 7.53 1.72 -16.42
CA ALA A 64 7.89 0.68 -17.39
C ALA A 64 8.89 -0.36 -16.85
N ALA A 65 9.61 -0.03 -15.77
CA ALA A 65 10.57 -0.93 -15.15
C ALA A 65 9.90 -2.07 -14.36
N ILE A 66 8.60 -1.97 -14.06
CA ILE A 66 7.82 -3.07 -13.45
C ILE A 66 6.69 -3.41 -14.41
N LYS A 67 6.94 -4.45 -15.17
CA LYS A 67 5.97 -5.04 -16.09
C LYS A 67 6.29 -6.51 -16.29
N PHE A 68 5.35 -7.36 -15.92
CA PHE A 68 5.46 -8.79 -16.17
C PHE A 68 4.10 -9.42 -16.45
N ASP A 69 4.15 -10.64 -16.96
CA ASP A 69 2.97 -11.44 -17.21
C ASP A 69 2.82 -12.49 -16.12
N PHE A 70 1.58 -12.78 -15.73
CA PHE A 70 1.24 -13.84 -14.80
C PHE A 70 0.01 -14.61 -15.31
N ASN A 71 -0.14 -15.82 -14.86
CA ASN A 71 -1.27 -16.66 -15.25
C ASN A 71 -2.16 -17.00 -14.05
N VAL A 72 -3.45 -17.10 -14.29
CA VAL A 72 -4.47 -17.47 -13.31
C VAL A 72 -5.17 -18.74 -13.82
N SER A 73 -5.32 -19.73 -12.97
CA SER A 73 -6.14 -20.91 -13.22
C SER A 73 -7.57 -20.70 -12.70
N SER A 74 -8.49 -21.52 -13.18
CA SER A 74 -9.89 -21.41 -12.74
C SER A 74 -10.03 -21.66 -11.24
N GLY A 75 -10.73 -20.77 -10.55
CA GLY A 75 -11.00 -20.84 -9.11
C GLY A 75 -9.90 -20.30 -8.20
N GLN A 76 -8.78 -19.85 -8.77
CA GLN A 76 -7.71 -19.26 -7.97
C GLN A 76 -8.06 -17.84 -7.47
N THR A 77 -7.58 -17.54 -6.27
CA THR A 77 -7.51 -16.19 -5.75
C THR A 77 -6.15 -15.59 -6.09
N VAL A 78 -6.14 -14.35 -6.55
CA VAL A 78 -4.90 -13.62 -6.84
C VAL A 78 -4.64 -12.59 -5.75
N HIS A 79 -3.44 -12.61 -5.20
CA HIS A 79 -2.96 -11.64 -4.23
C HIS A 79 -1.93 -10.72 -4.87
N PHE A 80 -2.13 -9.44 -4.73
CA PHE A 80 -1.22 -8.38 -5.15
C PHE A 80 -0.66 -7.68 -3.92
N LEU A 81 0.67 -7.54 -3.85
CA LEU A 81 1.36 -6.74 -2.85
C LEU A 81 2.32 -5.78 -3.56
N LEU A 82 2.05 -4.49 -3.43
CA LEU A 82 2.90 -3.42 -3.92
C LEU A 82 3.50 -2.67 -2.74
N ILE A 83 4.80 -2.45 -2.76
CA ILE A 83 5.54 -1.65 -1.79
C ILE A 83 6.35 -0.62 -2.55
N GLY A 84 6.48 0.60 -2.01
CA GLY A 84 7.28 1.64 -2.64
C GLY A 84 7.45 2.86 -1.76
N VAL A 85 8.08 3.89 -2.31
CA VAL A 85 8.33 5.16 -1.63
C VAL A 85 7.80 6.30 -2.49
N ILE A 86 7.02 7.19 -1.90
CA ILE A 86 6.59 8.45 -2.49
C ILE A 86 7.44 9.57 -1.91
N ASN A 87 7.98 10.42 -2.79
CA ASN A 87 8.68 11.64 -2.42
C ASN A 87 7.85 12.83 -2.88
N PHE A 88 7.56 13.71 -1.95
CA PHE A 88 7.09 15.05 -2.23
C PHE A 88 8.29 15.97 -2.18
N ASP A 89 8.63 16.59 -3.30
CA ASP A 89 9.70 17.56 -3.33
C ASP A 89 9.24 18.90 -2.76
N ASP A 90 10.20 19.72 -2.38
CA ASP A 90 9.95 21.07 -1.89
C ASP A 90 9.36 21.92 -3.01
N SER A 91 8.05 21.90 -3.14
CA SER A 91 7.37 22.72 -4.11
C SER A 91 6.63 23.87 -3.41
N SER A 92 6.66 25.03 -4.04
CA SER A 92 5.88 26.21 -3.65
C SER A 92 4.36 26.01 -3.74
N THR A 93 3.90 24.79 -4.07
CA THR A 93 2.48 24.48 -4.15
C THR A 93 1.92 24.20 -2.75
N PRO A 94 0.78 24.83 -2.38
CA PRO A 94 0.19 24.67 -1.05
C PRO A 94 -0.29 23.25 -0.73
N SER A 95 -0.48 22.41 -1.73
CA SER A 95 -0.74 20.99 -1.55
C SER A 95 -0.39 20.23 -2.84
N SER A 96 0.07 19.01 -2.71
CA SER A 96 0.27 18.10 -3.83
C SER A 96 -0.19 16.69 -3.49
N TYR A 97 -0.47 15.88 -4.49
CA TYR A 97 -0.79 14.47 -4.30
C TYR A 97 -0.08 13.58 -5.31
N VAL A 98 0.13 12.34 -4.91
CA VAL A 98 0.55 11.23 -5.76
C VAL A 98 -0.43 10.07 -5.59
N GLU A 99 -0.90 9.54 -6.69
CA GLU A 99 -1.74 8.36 -6.74
C GLU A 99 -1.02 7.26 -7.52
N VAL A 100 -0.98 6.04 -6.95
CA VAL A 100 -0.38 4.86 -7.57
C VAL A 100 -1.44 3.77 -7.66
N LYS A 101 -1.51 3.13 -8.84
CA LYS A 101 -2.46 2.05 -9.13
C LYS A 101 -1.80 0.91 -9.88
N LEU A 102 -2.48 -0.23 -9.86
CA LEU A 102 -2.18 -1.35 -10.73
C LEU A 102 -2.95 -1.18 -12.06
N LYS A 103 -2.28 -1.54 -13.16
CA LYS A 103 -2.88 -1.65 -14.48
C LYS A 103 -2.75 -3.10 -14.92
N ILE A 104 -3.87 -3.78 -15.10
CA ILE A 104 -3.92 -5.20 -15.46
C ILE A 104 -4.59 -5.34 -16.84
N ALA A 105 -3.95 -6.07 -17.74
CA ALA A 105 -4.42 -6.25 -19.11
C ALA A 105 -4.78 -4.93 -19.84
N GLY A 106 -4.01 -3.88 -19.56
CA GLY A 106 -4.24 -2.55 -20.13
C GLY A 106 -5.30 -1.70 -19.41
N ILE A 107 -6.01 -2.24 -18.42
CA ILE A 107 -7.07 -1.55 -17.66
C ILE A 107 -6.49 -1.07 -16.32
N ILE A 108 -6.60 0.22 -16.05
CA ILE A 108 -6.23 0.80 -14.75
C ILE A 108 -7.34 0.45 -13.76
N LEU A 109 -6.97 -0.26 -12.68
CA LEU A 109 -7.94 -0.64 -11.66
C LEU A 109 -8.45 0.60 -10.92
N PHE A 110 -9.75 0.65 -10.66
CA PHE A 110 -10.32 1.72 -9.85
C PHE A 110 -9.89 1.56 -8.38
N TYR A 111 -9.97 0.37 -7.85
CA TYR A 111 -9.44 -0.06 -6.57
C TYR A 111 -8.64 -1.36 -6.77
N PRO A 112 -7.59 -1.58 -5.97
CA PRO A 112 -7.02 -0.73 -4.92
C PRO A 112 -6.18 0.42 -5.47
N SER A 113 -6.01 1.48 -4.66
CA SER A 113 -5.11 2.59 -4.98
C SER A 113 -4.33 3.05 -3.75
N ILE A 114 -3.10 3.48 -3.96
CA ILE A 114 -2.37 4.28 -2.99
C ILE A 114 -2.61 5.73 -3.37
N TYR A 115 -3.22 6.49 -2.48
CA TYR A 115 -3.43 7.92 -2.65
C TYR A 115 -2.83 8.65 -1.46
N VAL A 116 -1.79 9.44 -1.71
CA VAL A 116 -1.11 10.23 -0.68
C VAL A 116 -1.19 11.69 -1.07
N ARG A 117 -1.60 12.52 -0.12
CA ARG A 117 -1.66 13.96 -0.29
C ARG A 117 -0.84 14.65 0.78
N ARG A 118 0.02 15.57 0.34
CA ARG A 118 0.72 16.49 1.21
C ARG A 118 -0.02 17.81 1.26
N TYR A 119 -0.18 18.34 2.47
CA TYR A 119 -0.55 19.74 2.69
C TYR A 119 0.70 20.49 3.14
N ASN A 120 1.02 21.57 2.47
CA ASN A 120 2.18 22.38 2.81
C ASN A 120 1.89 23.14 4.11
N LEU A 121 2.68 22.82 5.13
CA LEU A 121 2.68 23.48 6.43
C LEU A 121 4.01 24.23 6.60
N ASP A 122 4.33 25.14 5.71
CA ASP A 122 5.52 26.00 5.78
C ASP A 122 6.87 25.26 5.85
N SER A 123 6.97 24.02 5.35
CA SER A 123 8.25 23.33 5.36
C SER A 123 8.94 23.39 4.01
N THR A 124 10.19 23.83 4.02
CA THR A 124 11.13 23.79 2.90
C THR A 124 11.73 22.39 2.71
N GLU A 125 11.31 21.42 3.50
CA GLU A 125 11.84 20.06 3.46
C GLU A 125 10.92 19.12 2.65
N GLY A 126 11.54 18.34 1.78
CA GLY A 126 10.85 17.29 1.05
C GLY A 126 10.33 16.19 2.01
N LEU A 127 9.14 15.67 1.76
CA LEU A 127 8.56 14.58 2.52
C LEU A 127 8.73 13.26 1.77
N ARG A 128 9.30 12.26 2.46
CA ARG A 128 9.41 10.91 1.96
C ARG A 128 8.54 9.96 2.78
N MET A 129 7.74 9.13 2.10
CA MET A 129 6.83 8.19 2.75
C MET A 129 6.93 6.82 2.11
N SER A 130 7.10 5.79 2.94
CA SER A 130 6.90 4.40 2.50
C SER A 130 5.42 4.12 2.38
N VAL A 131 5.04 3.44 1.31
CA VAL A 131 3.65 3.10 1.01
C VAL A 131 3.54 1.63 0.64
N SER A 132 2.40 1.05 0.95
CA SER A 132 2.08 -0.32 0.53
C SER A 132 0.62 -0.43 0.12
N LEU A 133 0.35 -1.36 -0.78
CA LEU A 133 -0.98 -1.73 -1.23
C LEU A 133 -1.06 -3.25 -1.22
N GLN A 134 -2.13 -3.77 -0.64
CA GLN A 134 -2.43 -5.19 -0.64
C GLN A 134 -3.85 -5.39 -1.16
N HIS A 135 -4.04 -6.37 -2.03
CA HIS A 135 -5.34 -6.67 -2.59
C HIS A 135 -5.46 -8.16 -2.92
N TYR A 136 -6.63 -8.72 -2.64
CA TYR A 136 -7.02 -10.07 -3.06
C TYR A 136 -8.14 -9.96 -4.08
N ASP A 137 -7.98 -10.61 -5.22
CA ASP A 137 -9.00 -10.68 -6.27
C ASP A 137 -9.43 -12.14 -6.45
N THR A 138 -10.69 -12.42 -6.13
CA THR A 138 -11.34 -13.72 -6.30
C THR A 138 -12.18 -13.78 -7.56
N THR A 139 -12.20 -12.70 -8.36
CA THR A 139 -13.09 -12.56 -9.53
C THR A 139 -12.36 -12.73 -10.85
N MET A 140 -11.02 -12.83 -10.83
CA MET A 140 -10.24 -13.05 -12.04
C MET A 140 -10.56 -14.41 -12.66
N THR A 141 -10.82 -14.41 -13.95
CA THR A 141 -11.03 -15.64 -14.71
C THR A 141 -9.69 -16.29 -15.09
N SER A 142 -9.71 -17.55 -15.45
CA SER A 142 -8.50 -18.21 -15.97
C SER A 142 -7.97 -17.51 -17.22
N GLY A 143 -6.66 -17.28 -17.27
CA GLY A 143 -6.01 -16.59 -18.39
C GLY A 143 -4.63 -16.06 -18.06
N ASN A 144 -3.99 -15.48 -19.08
CA ASN A 144 -2.73 -14.76 -18.93
C ASN A 144 -3.00 -13.27 -18.85
N TYR A 145 -2.36 -12.61 -17.91
CA TYR A 145 -2.54 -11.19 -17.63
C TYR A 145 -1.18 -10.50 -17.59
N SER A 146 -1.11 -9.32 -18.20
CA SER A 146 0.02 -8.41 -17.97
C SER A 146 -0.31 -7.47 -16.82
N ILE A 147 0.67 -7.15 -15.98
CA ILE A 147 0.54 -6.18 -14.90
C ILE A 147 1.60 -5.10 -15.03
N GLU A 148 1.20 -3.88 -14.77
CA GLU A 148 2.04 -2.68 -14.76
C GLU A 148 1.65 -1.81 -13.56
N ILE A 149 2.60 -0.98 -13.08
CA ILE A 149 2.30 0.07 -12.12
C ILE A 149 2.15 1.38 -12.87
N VAL A 150 1.12 2.14 -12.51
CA VAL A 150 0.89 3.50 -13.03
C VAL A 150 0.83 4.50 -11.89
N LEU A 151 1.33 5.69 -12.13
CA LEU A 151 1.29 6.81 -11.19
C LEU A 151 0.76 8.08 -11.85
N ARG A 152 0.14 8.94 -11.06
CA ARG A 152 -0.22 10.31 -11.43
C ARG A 152 -0.17 11.23 -10.21
N GLY A 153 -0.21 12.51 -10.45
CA GLY A 153 -0.29 13.56 -9.43
C GLY A 153 -0.41 14.93 -10.05
N ASP A 154 -0.38 15.97 -9.26
CA ASP A 154 -0.56 17.35 -9.68
C ASP A 154 0.76 18.17 -9.72
N SER A 155 1.85 17.64 -9.21
CA SER A 155 3.16 18.29 -9.22
C SER A 155 4.21 17.43 -9.93
N THR A 156 4.91 17.99 -10.92
CA THR A 156 6.00 17.29 -11.61
C THR A 156 7.30 17.20 -10.80
N ALA A 157 7.37 17.90 -9.67
CA ALA A 157 8.46 17.76 -8.71
C ALA A 157 8.30 16.50 -7.85
N ASP A 158 7.07 16.01 -7.69
CA ASP A 158 6.80 14.82 -6.91
C ASP A 158 7.20 13.56 -7.69
N SER A 159 7.58 12.54 -6.96
CA SER A 159 8.06 11.30 -7.56
C SER A 159 7.71 10.08 -6.70
N ALA A 160 7.81 8.93 -7.32
CA ALA A 160 7.73 7.66 -6.63
C ALA A 160 8.95 6.80 -7.02
N ARG A 161 9.41 5.92 -6.13
CA ARG A 161 10.61 5.13 -6.36
C ARG A 161 10.64 3.85 -5.55
N ASP A 162 11.64 3.01 -5.83
CA ASP A 162 11.95 1.81 -5.06
C ASP A 162 10.73 0.90 -4.93
N PHE A 163 10.05 0.64 -6.04
CA PHE A 163 8.89 -0.23 -6.07
C PHE A 163 9.27 -1.70 -6.08
N SER A 164 8.45 -2.48 -5.38
CA SER A 164 8.45 -3.95 -5.44
C SER A 164 7.01 -4.40 -5.62
N LEU A 165 6.77 -5.24 -6.62
CA LEU A 165 5.46 -5.81 -6.90
C LEU A 165 5.54 -7.34 -6.83
N PHE A 166 4.69 -7.90 -5.99
CA PHE A 166 4.49 -9.35 -5.86
C PHE A 166 3.08 -9.70 -6.34
N VAL A 167 2.99 -10.78 -7.08
CA VAL A 167 1.72 -11.40 -7.44
C VAL A 167 1.78 -12.86 -7.04
N GLN A 168 0.75 -13.36 -6.38
CA GLN A 168 0.67 -14.74 -5.91
C GLN A 168 -0.72 -15.30 -6.22
N THR A 169 -0.81 -16.58 -6.56
CA THR A 169 -2.08 -17.27 -6.76
C THR A 169 -2.25 -18.38 -5.73
N PHE A 170 -3.49 -18.58 -5.29
CA PHE A 170 -3.88 -19.56 -4.28
C PHE A 170 -5.14 -20.30 -4.75
N ASN A 171 -5.26 -21.57 -4.38
CA ASN A 171 -6.49 -22.37 -4.52
C ASN A 171 -7.46 -22.15 -3.38
#